data_ac3b8d65fac4b16626472f693de44f14
#
_entry.id   ac3b8d65fac4b16626472f693de44f14
#
_cell.length_a   1.000
_cell.length_b   1.000
_cell.length_c   1.000
_cell.angle_alpha   90.00
_cell.angle_beta   90.00
_cell.angle_gamma   90.00
#
_symmetry.space_group_name_H-M   'P 1'
#
loop_
_entity.id
_entity.type
_entity.pdbx_description
1 polymer ?
#
loop_
_entity_poly.entity_id
_entity_poly.type
_entity_poly.pdbx_seq_one_letter_code
_entity_poly.pdbx_strand_id
1 'polypeptide(L)'
;KGDLYTDSYNESLARINYFKNFIEDKDGYRLSWQQGVVREKDAQISFKAVWYNTAFDVNREVENGRGIVDYTISKGAMDKTLIEFKLASNSKLKSNLQHQLSIYAKANDTDKYISVILYFTDKEEHKVKRLLRELNIANKENVIIIDARNNKISASNV
;
A
#
# COMPACT_ATOMS: atom_id res chain seq x y z
N LYS A 1 -8.78 -18.28 5.92
CA LYS A 1 -8.09 -17.63 7.04
C LYS A 1 -8.83 -16.36 7.43
N GLY A 2 -9.26 -16.28 8.67
CA GLY A 2 -9.97 -15.10 9.17
C GLY A 2 -9.04 -13.96 9.58
N ASP A 3 -9.62 -12.94 10.21
CA ASP A 3 -8.86 -11.80 10.69
C ASP A 3 -7.91 -12.21 11.84
N LEU A 4 -6.73 -11.59 11.87
CA LEU A 4 -5.72 -11.79 12.90
C LEU A 4 -5.85 -10.77 14.04
N TYR A 5 -6.42 -9.62 13.74
CA TYR A 5 -6.54 -8.49 14.67
C TYR A 5 -7.96 -8.00 14.77
N THR A 6 -8.26 -7.32 15.86
CA THR A 6 -9.61 -6.81 16.13
C THR A 6 -9.82 -5.37 15.67
N ASP A 7 -8.75 -4.64 15.39
CA ASP A 7 -8.80 -3.26 14.90
C ASP A 7 -8.40 -3.16 13.43
N SER A 8 -8.97 -2.17 12.75
CA SER A 8 -8.79 -1.99 11.30
C SER A 8 -7.34 -1.69 10.91
N TYR A 9 -6.60 -0.97 11.74
CA TYR A 9 -5.24 -0.55 11.42
C TYR A 9 -4.28 -1.75 11.43
N ASN A 10 -4.27 -2.53 12.51
CA ASN A 10 -3.38 -3.69 12.61
C ASN A 10 -3.77 -4.78 11.62
N GLU A 11 -5.06 -4.99 11.37
CA GLU A 11 -5.48 -5.94 10.33
C GLU A 11 -5.07 -5.46 8.93
N SER A 12 -5.18 -4.17 8.65
CA SER A 12 -4.71 -3.60 7.39
C SER A 12 -3.21 -3.78 7.20
N LEU A 13 -2.41 -3.50 8.23
CA LEU A 13 -0.96 -3.74 8.19
C LEU A 13 -0.64 -5.22 7.90
N ALA A 14 -1.33 -6.14 8.58
CA ALA A 14 -1.13 -7.58 8.38
C ALA A 14 -1.46 -7.99 6.93
N ARG A 15 -2.58 -7.50 6.38
CA ARG A 15 -3.00 -7.81 5.01
C ARG A 15 -2.06 -7.19 3.97
N ILE A 16 -1.57 -5.98 4.21
CA ILE A 16 -0.58 -5.33 3.34
C ILE A 16 0.75 -6.09 3.37
N ASN A 17 1.20 -6.53 4.54
CA ASN A 17 2.43 -7.31 4.66
C ASN A 17 2.30 -8.69 4.00
N TYR A 18 1.12 -9.30 4.06
CA TYR A 18 0.84 -10.52 3.31
C TYR A 18 0.94 -10.28 1.80
N PHE A 19 0.34 -9.20 1.31
CA PHE A 19 0.40 -8.78 -0.09
C PHE A 19 1.84 -8.51 -0.55
N LYS A 20 2.59 -7.78 0.27
CA LYS A 20 4.02 -7.51 0.04
C LYS A 20 4.83 -8.81 -0.09
N ASN A 21 4.65 -9.73 0.86
CA ASN A 21 5.33 -11.02 0.84
C ASN A 21 4.96 -11.83 -0.41
N PHE A 22 3.69 -11.85 -0.78
CA PHE A 22 3.23 -12.53 -2.00
C PHE A 22 3.92 -11.97 -3.24
N ILE A 23 4.01 -10.66 -3.38
CA ILE A 23 4.67 -10.03 -4.53
C ILE A 23 6.18 -10.28 -4.51
N GLU A 24 6.83 -10.09 -3.37
CA GLU A 24 8.30 -10.14 -3.28
C GLU A 24 8.84 -11.56 -3.28
N ASP A 25 8.19 -12.49 -2.57
CA ASP A 25 8.76 -13.78 -2.22
C ASP A 25 8.00 -14.99 -2.78
N LYS A 26 6.81 -14.78 -3.36
CA LYS A 26 5.93 -15.86 -3.82
C LYS A 26 5.55 -15.75 -5.29
N ASP A 27 6.40 -15.16 -6.10
CA ASP A 27 6.19 -14.98 -7.54
C ASP A 27 4.98 -14.13 -7.95
N GLY A 28 4.36 -13.43 -7.01
CA GLY A 28 3.20 -12.59 -7.29
C GLY A 28 3.49 -11.47 -8.29
N TYR A 29 4.75 -11.01 -8.35
CA TYR A 29 5.20 -10.02 -9.32
C TYR A 29 5.05 -10.51 -10.77
N ARG A 30 4.97 -11.82 -11.01
CA ARG A 30 4.78 -12.42 -12.35
C ARG A 30 3.33 -12.38 -12.81
N LEU A 31 2.38 -12.48 -11.88
CA LEU A 31 0.97 -12.63 -12.22
C LEU A 31 0.30 -11.33 -12.66
N SER A 32 0.70 -10.23 -12.07
CA SER A 32 -0.02 -8.97 -12.22
C SER A 32 0.59 -8.02 -13.26
N TRP A 33 1.83 -8.27 -13.68
CA TRP A 33 2.64 -7.24 -14.34
C TRP A 33 3.28 -7.67 -15.66
N GLN A 34 2.85 -8.77 -16.25
CA GLN A 34 3.56 -9.36 -17.40
C GLN A 34 3.35 -8.65 -18.75
N GLN A 35 2.36 -7.80 -18.90
CA GLN A 35 1.99 -7.33 -20.24
C GLN A 35 1.68 -5.82 -20.29
N GLY A 36 2.65 -4.98 -19.99
CA GLY A 36 2.50 -3.57 -20.28
C GLY A 36 2.71 -2.63 -19.10
N VAL A 37 2.19 -1.41 -19.22
CA VAL A 37 2.33 -0.38 -18.20
C VAL A 37 1.46 -0.71 -17.00
N VAL A 38 2.09 -0.96 -15.85
CA VAL A 38 1.38 -1.16 -14.60
C VAL A 38 0.82 0.17 -14.11
N ARG A 39 -0.43 0.16 -13.69
CA ARG A 39 -1.11 1.32 -13.13
C ARG A 39 -1.42 1.09 -11.65
N GLU A 40 -1.58 2.17 -10.90
CA GLU A 40 -1.99 2.10 -9.49
C GLU A 40 -3.26 1.26 -9.31
N LYS A 41 -4.20 1.37 -10.24
CA LYS A 41 -5.45 0.62 -10.24
C LYS A 41 -5.23 -0.91 -10.30
N ASP A 42 -4.19 -1.37 -10.98
CA ASP A 42 -3.88 -2.80 -11.06
C ASP A 42 -3.45 -3.33 -9.69
N ALA A 43 -2.64 -2.56 -8.96
CA ALA A 43 -2.26 -2.90 -7.59
C ALA A 43 -3.47 -2.92 -6.65
N GLN A 44 -4.36 -1.95 -6.77
CA GLN A 44 -5.58 -1.88 -5.96
C GLN A 44 -6.48 -3.10 -6.19
N ILE A 45 -6.69 -3.49 -7.45
CA ILE A 45 -7.51 -4.65 -7.79
C ILE A 45 -6.91 -5.94 -7.21
N SER A 46 -5.60 -6.11 -7.34
CA SER A 46 -4.89 -7.28 -6.81
C SER A 46 -4.98 -7.34 -5.28
N PHE A 47 -4.87 -6.20 -4.61
CA PHE A 47 -4.96 -6.12 -3.16
C PHE A 47 -6.33 -6.55 -2.63
N LYS A 48 -7.40 -6.34 -3.39
CA LYS A 48 -8.75 -6.75 -2.97
C LYS A 48 -8.82 -8.25 -2.64
N ALA A 49 -8.06 -9.07 -3.36
CA ALA A 49 -8.06 -10.51 -3.16
C ALA A 49 -7.58 -10.95 -1.77
N VAL A 50 -6.74 -10.15 -1.09
CA VAL A 50 -6.23 -10.50 0.24
C VAL A 50 -7.24 -10.26 1.37
N TRP A 51 -8.37 -9.64 1.06
CA TRP A 51 -9.41 -9.30 2.04
C TRP A 51 -10.56 -10.31 2.10
N TYR A 52 -10.42 -11.48 1.49
CA TYR A 52 -11.44 -12.50 1.66
C TYR A 52 -11.53 -12.95 3.12
N ASN A 53 -12.72 -13.39 3.54
CA ASN A 53 -12.99 -13.90 4.89
C ASN A 53 -12.57 -12.91 6.00
N THR A 54 -13.12 -11.70 5.95
CA THR A 54 -12.92 -10.66 6.95
C THR A 54 -14.25 -10.20 7.53
N ALA A 55 -14.24 -9.81 8.82
CA ALA A 55 -15.36 -9.16 9.48
C ALA A 55 -15.34 -7.63 9.30
N PHE A 56 -14.29 -7.07 8.70
CA PHE A 56 -14.23 -5.65 8.42
C PHE A 56 -14.98 -5.29 7.15
N ASP A 57 -15.51 -4.08 7.11
CA ASP A 57 -16.02 -3.49 5.88
C ASP A 57 -14.85 -3.01 5.03
N VAL A 58 -14.79 -3.49 3.80
CA VAL A 58 -13.73 -3.17 2.84
C VAL A 58 -14.35 -2.42 1.68
N ASN A 59 -14.13 -1.11 1.63
CA ASN A 59 -14.68 -0.24 0.60
C ASN A 59 -13.56 0.35 -0.24
N ARG A 60 -13.74 0.34 -1.55
CA ARG A 60 -12.76 0.80 -2.52
C ARG A 60 -13.21 2.13 -3.13
N GLU A 61 -12.25 3.05 -3.34
CA GLU A 61 -12.48 4.35 -3.98
C GLU A 61 -13.53 5.20 -3.24
N VAL A 62 -13.35 5.37 -1.93
CA VAL A 62 -14.31 6.08 -1.07
C VAL A 62 -13.95 7.56 -0.94
N GLU A 63 -14.93 8.44 -1.13
CA GLU A 63 -14.81 9.86 -0.79
C GLU A 63 -14.95 10.03 0.73
N ASN A 64 -13.96 10.62 1.38
CA ASN A 64 -13.92 10.79 2.83
C ASN A 64 -13.91 12.25 3.30
N GLY A 65 -14.27 13.19 2.42
CA GLY A 65 -14.23 14.63 2.72
C GLY A 65 -12.87 15.28 2.53
N ARG A 66 -11.85 14.51 2.17
CA ARG A 66 -10.47 14.98 1.92
C ARG A 66 -9.98 14.57 0.54
N GLY A 67 -10.88 14.03 -0.28
CA GLY A 67 -10.60 13.41 -1.56
C GLY A 67 -10.87 11.92 -1.53
N ILE A 68 -10.73 11.28 -2.70
CA ILE A 68 -10.97 9.85 -2.85
C ILE A 68 -9.75 9.07 -2.38
N VAL A 69 -9.95 8.14 -1.44
CA VAL A 69 -8.93 7.19 -1.02
C VAL A 69 -9.16 5.83 -1.69
N ASP A 70 -8.07 5.09 -1.91
CA ASP A 70 -8.15 3.81 -2.63
C ASP A 70 -8.94 2.76 -1.87
N TYR A 71 -8.72 2.67 -0.55
CA TYR A 71 -9.44 1.76 0.33
C TYR A 71 -9.77 2.41 1.66
N THR A 72 -10.95 2.09 2.16
CA THR A 72 -11.36 2.36 3.55
C THR A 72 -11.71 1.03 4.19
N ILE A 73 -11.01 0.70 5.26
CA ILE A 73 -11.23 -0.51 6.06
C ILE A 73 -11.83 -0.05 7.38
N SER A 74 -13.01 -0.57 7.73
CA SER A 74 -13.70 -0.08 8.92
C SER A 74 -14.43 -1.18 9.67
N LYS A 75 -14.63 -0.93 10.97
CA LYS A 75 -15.46 -1.75 11.84
C LYS A 75 -16.19 -0.82 12.80
N GLY A 76 -17.45 -0.54 12.49
CA GLY A 76 -18.20 0.48 13.19
C GLY A 76 -17.77 1.90 12.82
N ALA A 77 -18.30 2.88 13.56
CA ALA A 77 -18.12 4.31 13.24
C ALA A 77 -16.75 4.88 13.67
N MET A 78 -16.11 4.27 14.65
CA MET A 78 -14.89 4.82 15.28
C MET A 78 -13.60 4.14 14.85
N ASP A 79 -13.69 2.99 14.21
CA ASP A 79 -12.51 2.25 13.76
C ASP A 79 -12.42 2.26 12.23
N LYS A 80 -11.56 3.13 11.72
CA LYS A 80 -11.40 3.32 10.27
C LYS A 80 -9.94 3.52 9.90
N THR A 81 -9.50 2.80 8.87
CA THR A 81 -8.16 2.92 8.30
C THR A 81 -8.26 3.20 6.80
N LEU A 82 -7.49 4.19 6.35
CA LEU A 82 -7.41 4.59 4.95
C LEU A 82 -6.12 4.05 4.34
N ILE A 83 -6.21 3.47 3.15
CA ILE A 83 -5.05 2.90 2.45
C ILE A 83 -4.97 3.53 1.07
N GLU A 84 -3.79 4.01 0.70
CA GLU A 84 -3.51 4.49 -0.65
C GLU A 84 -2.32 3.78 -1.27
N PHE A 85 -2.46 3.48 -2.57
CA PHE A 85 -1.42 2.89 -3.40
C PHE A 85 -0.80 3.95 -4.29
N LYS A 86 0.53 3.93 -4.39
CA LYS A 86 1.29 4.81 -5.29
C LYS A 86 2.32 4.00 -6.04
N LEU A 87 2.59 4.39 -7.29
CA LEU A 87 3.73 3.86 -8.04
C LEU A 87 4.92 4.79 -7.88
N ALA A 88 6.09 4.19 -7.72
CA ALA A 88 7.34 4.96 -7.65
C ALA A 88 7.61 5.77 -8.93
N SER A 89 7.09 5.31 -10.07
CA SER A 89 7.20 6.02 -11.35
C SER A 89 6.37 7.30 -11.43
N ASN A 90 5.43 7.51 -10.51
CA ASN A 90 4.60 8.71 -10.51
C ASN A 90 5.46 9.96 -10.28
N SER A 91 5.46 10.88 -11.26
CA SER A 91 6.24 12.12 -11.18
C SER A 91 5.81 13.05 -10.04
N LYS A 92 4.59 12.88 -9.55
CA LYS A 92 4.02 13.67 -8.45
C LYS A 92 4.13 12.96 -7.10
N LEU A 93 4.89 11.88 -7.01
CA LEU A 93 4.97 11.09 -5.78
C LEU A 93 5.36 11.94 -4.57
N LYS A 94 6.39 12.77 -4.70
CA LYS A 94 6.86 13.64 -3.61
C LYS A 94 5.76 14.60 -3.14
N SER A 95 5.15 15.33 -4.06
CA SER A 95 4.10 16.30 -3.71
C SER A 95 2.88 15.61 -3.12
N ASN A 96 2.52 14.44 -3.63
CA ASN A 96 1.40 13.66 -3.09
C ASN A 96 1.67 13.22 -1.65
N LEU A 97 2.87 12.70 -1.37
CA LEU A 97 3.24 12.30 -0.01
C LEU A 97 3.30 13.49 0.95
N GLN A 98 3.84 14.62 0.52
CA GLN A 98 3.87 15.85 1.32
C GLN A 98 2.46 16.33 1.65
N HIS A 99 1.56 16.32 0.66
CA HIS A 99 0.17 16.72 0.86
C HIS A 99 -0.54 15.81 1.87
N GLN A 100 -0.37 14.49 1.73
CA GLN A 100 -0.93 13.51 2.65
C GLN A 100 -0.41 13.72 4.07
N LEU A 101 0.90 13.91 4.25
CA LEU A 101 1.47 14.20 5.56
C LEU A 101 0.83 15.43 6.21
N SER A 102 0.60 16.50 5.45
CA SER A 102 0.00 17.71 5.97
C SER A 102 -1.48 17.51 6.38
N ILE A 103 -2.24 16.72 5.61
CA ILE A 103 -3.64 16.42 5.92
C ILE A 103 -3.73 15.54 7.17
N TYR A 104 -2.96 14.46 7.23
CA TYR A 104 -3.05 13.49 8.31
C TYR A 104 -2.41 13.97 9.61
N ALA A 105 -1.49 14.93 9.55
CA ALA A 105 -1.01 15.60 10.76
C ALA A 105 -2.10 16.42 11.47
N LYS A 106 -3.14 16.80 10.74
CA LYS A 106 -4.29 17.55 11.27
C LYS A 106 -5.50 16.66 11.55
N ALA A 107 -5.41 15.36 11.26
CA ALA A 107 -6.52 14.43 11.42
C ALA A 107 -6.72 14.07 12.90
N ASN A 108 -7.95 13.71 13.25
CA ASN A 108 -8.28 13.15 14.55
C ASN A 108 -7.69 11.72 14.68
N ASP A 109 -7.47 11.28 15.90
CA ASP A 109 -6.94 9.95 16.22
C ASP A 109 -7.82 8.79 15.72
N THR A 110 -9.04 9.07 15.28
CA THR A 110 -9.96 8.05 14.74
C THR A 110 -9.60 7.60 13.34
N ASP A 111 -8.85 8.40 12.58
CA ASP A 111 -8.45 8.09 11.20
C ASP A 111 -7.00 7.63 11.16
N LYS A 112 -6.80 6.38 10.80
CA LYS A 112 -5.49 5.82 10.53
C LYS A 112 -5.23 5.82 9.03
N TYR A 113 -3.96 5.93 8.64
CA TYR A 113 -3.59 6.05 7.24
C TYR A 113 -2.34 5.22 6.92
N ILE A 114 -2.39 4.50 5.80
CA ILE A 114 -1.26 3.68 5.33
C ILE A 114 -1.00 4.02 3.86
N SER A 115 0.26 4.33 3.54
CA SER A 115 0.74 4.49 2.17
C SER A 115 1.48 3.22 1.74
N VAL A 116 1.13 2.71 0.56
CA VAL A 116 1.80 1.56 -0.06
C VAL A 116 2.40 2.02 -1.39
N ILE A 117 3.71 1.89 -1.54
CA ILE A 117 4.43 2.36 -2.72
C ILE A 117 5.11 1.17 -3.39
N LEU A 118 4.80 0.94 -4.69
CA LEU A 118 5.41 -0.13 -5.47
C LEU A 118 6.48 0.42 -6.40
N TYR A 119 7.62 -0.28 -6.50
CA TYR A 119 8.65 0.05 -7.47
C TYR A 119 8.99 -1.17 -8.34
N PHE A 120 9.35 -0.90 -9.59
CA PHE A 120 9.56 -1.93 -10.63
C PHE A 120 10.95 -1.90 -11.23
N THR A 121 11.80 -0.96 -10.87
CA THR A 121 13.17 -0.81 -11.36
C THR A 121 14.12 -0.39 -10.24
N ASP A 122 15.41 -0.62 -10.44
CA ASP A 122 16.43 -0.19 -9.50
C ASP A 122 16.44 1.34 -9.34
N LYS A 123 16.22 2.05 -10.44
CA LYS A 123 16.11 3.52 -10.42
C LYS A 123 14.95 3.99 -9.56
N GLU A 124 13.81 3.33 -9.67
CA GLU A 124 12.64 3.63 -8.85
C GLU A 124 12.89 3.33 -7.38
N GLU A 125 13.57 2.25 -7.06
CA GLU A 125 13.97 1.92 -5.70
C GLU A 125 14.79 3.05 -5.07
N HIS A 126 15.83 3.50 -5.78
CA HIS A 126 16.68 4.59 -5.31
C HIS A 126 15.89 5.90 -5.11
N LYS A 127 15.01 6.20 -6.06
CA LYS A 127 14.12 7.37 -6.00
C LYS A 127 13.25 7.35 -4.75
N VAL A 128 12.55 6.25 -4.50
CA VAL A 128 11.65 6.13 -3.35
C VAL A 128 12.41 6.21 -2.04
N LYS A 129 13.49 5.45 -1.90
CA LYS A 129 14.29 5.45 -0.67
C LYS A 129 14.85 6.84 -0.35
N ARG A 130 15.36 7.55 -1.35
CA ARG A 130 15.83 8.92 -1.19
C ARG A 130 14.69 9.83 -0.73
N LEU A 131 13.55 9.76 -1.38
CA LEU A 131 12.40 10.61 -1.10
C LEU A 131 11.86 10.38 0.32
N LEU A 132 11.76 9.13 0.76
CA LEU A 132 11.32 8.82 2.13
C LEU A 132 12.30 9.36 3.18
N ARG A 133 13.60 9.34 2.89
CA ARG A 133 14.60 9.96 3.76
C ARG A 133 14.45 11.49 3.80
N GLU A 134 14.29 12.12 2.64
CA GLU A 134 14.09 13.57 2.55
C GLU A 134 12.87 14.04 3.34
N LEU A 135 11.79 13.25 3.32
CA LEU A 135 10.57 13.55 4.05
C LEU A 135 10.59 13.08 5.51
N ASN A 136 11.67 12.41 5.93
CA ASN A 136 11.83 11.85 7.27
C ASN A 136 10.72 10.85 7.65
N ILE A 137 10.32 9.99 6.71
CA ILE A 137 9.28 8.97 6.91
C ILE A 137 9.76 7.56 6.58
N ALA A 138 11.05 7.36 6.37
CA ALA A 138 11.61 6.05 5.99
C ALA A 138 11.36 4.96 7.03
N ASN A 139 11.24 5.32 8.32
CA ASN A 139 11.05 4.38 9.42
C ASN A 139 9.61 4.34 9.95
N LYS A 140 8.67 4.99 9.28
CA LYS A 140 7.26 4.95 9.67
C LYS A 140 6.65 3.60 9.30
N GLU A 141 6.00 2.93 10.27
CA GLU A 141 5.36 1.61 10.03
C GLU A 141 4.21 1.69 9.03
N ASN A 142 3.60 2.86 8.88
CA ASN A 142 2.48 3.09 7.97
C ASN A 142 2.91 3.55 6.57
N VAL A 143 4.19 3.50 6.25
CA VAL A 143 4.72 3.73 4.90
C VAL A 143 5.43 2.45 4.47
N ILE A 144 4.80 1.71 3.56
CA ILE A 144 5.27 0.39 3.15
C ILE A 144 5.68 0.43 1.70
N ILE A 145 6.93 0.04 1.41
CA ILE A 145 7.41 -0.09 0.03
C ILE A 145 7.42 -1.56 -0.38
N ILE A 146 7.01 -1.83 -1.60
CA ILE A 146 6.95 -3.17 -2.17
C ILE A 146 7.85 -3.26 -3.40
N ASP A 147 8.76 -4.23 -3.37
CA ASP A 147 9.64 -4.55 -4.48
C ASP A 147 8.91 -5.45 -5.47
N ALA A 148 8.43 -4.87 -6.56
CA ALA A 148 7.73 -5.59 -7.62
C ALA A 148 8.62 -5.82 -8.86
N ARG A 149 9.94 -5.70 -8.73
CA ARG A 149 10.87 -5.91 -9.85
C ARG A 149 10.82 -7.35 -10.34
N ASN A 150 10.97 -7.53 -11.64
CA ASN A 150 10.96 -8.83 -12.30
C ASN A 150 12.37 -9.42 -12.51
N ASN A 151 13.31 -9.08 -11.63
CA ASN A 151 14.71 -9.55 -11.71
C ASN A 151 15.09 -10.51 -10.57
N LYS A 152 14.10 -11.09 -9.91
CA LYS A 152 14.34 -11.99 -8.77
C LYS A 152 14.83 -13.36 -9.25
N ILE A 153 15.84 -13.89 -8.57
CA ILE A 153 16.37 -15.21 -8.85
C ILE A 153 15.40 -16.26 -8.29
N SER A 154 14.97 -17.17 -9.14
CA SER A 154 14.18 -18.33 -8.72
C SER A 154 15.02 -19.27 -7.86
N ALA A 155 14.42 -19.88 -6.85
CA ALA A 155 15.07 -20.86 -5.98
C ALA A 155 15.65 -22.05 -6.76
N SER A 156 15.08 -22.36 -7.93
CA SER A 156 15.58 -23.41 -8.81
C SER A 156 16.85 -23.03 -9.58
N ASN A 157 17.26 -21.77 -9.55
CA ASN A 157 18.43 -21.25 -10.25
C ASN A 157 19.56 -20.82 -9.30
N VAL A 158 19.48 -21.22 -8.04
CA VAL A 158 20.51 -20.96 -7.02
C VAL A 158 21.45 -22.14 -6.92
#